data_5fa1bf23075126a525094d769a2384e0
#
_entry.id   5fa1bf23075126a525094d769a2384e0
#
_cell.length_a   1.000
_cell.length_b   1.000
_cell.length_c   1.000
_cell.angle_alpha   90.00
_cell.angle_beta   90.00
_cell.angle_gamma   90.00
#
_symmetry.space_group_name_H-M   'P 1'
#
loop_
_entity.id
_entity.type
_entity.pdbx_description
1 polymer ?
#
loop_
_entity_poly.entity_id
_entity_poly.type
_entity_poly.pdbx_seq_one_letter_code
_entity_poly.pdbx_strand_id
1 'polypeptide(L)'
;MYILLISIHGLIRSHDLELGRDADTGGQTLYVVELARALAARDDVDQVDLITRRIVDPELDDGYSGHYEPLSDKARIVRIDAGPDGYVAKEQLWDHLDSFADNLMAWLKTQPHSPSIVHSHYADAGYVGVLLSNRLALPLVHTGHSLGRDKRRRLLATGMSREVIEQRFNMDRRIDAEESVLANADLVIASTDNEIEQQYAAYNYYRPERMSVVPPGTDLTRFRPSDLGSSQNSFGELLSRFLRNPDRPIVLALSRPDERKNIRTLLKAFGESNRLRDTANLVIVAGTRDDIRELDAGPQNVLTELLLLVDYYNLYGQVALPKMHSSEQVPQIYQTAARSKGVFVNPALTEPFGLTILEAAATGLPIVATENGGPVDIIANCRNGLLVDPLDSDAMAKAILDILTDPERYLEFARAGMRNVPKHYSWDGHATRYMNRIRALPTAPDGPSPELHHDTPWRYRESAVFTDIDLNLLGNRSGLHQLIELMKTHRRRTLFGIATGRGLDSAISILRKYRVPLPDVLITSLGTQIHYGPDLIEDEYWNEHIDFMWQPRAVRRTLAEFEGLDLQPRQNQSAFKISYFYDPAIAPSIDELTSVLRKKEL
;
A
#
# COMPACT_ATOMS: atom_id res chain seq x y z
N MET A 1 -2.35 -12.24 -23.46
CA MET A 1 -1.48 -12.15 -22.26
C MET A 1 -2.24 -12.67 -21.05
N TYR A 2 -1.64 -13.52 -20.22
CA TYR A 2 -2.22 -13.98 -18.96
C TYR A 2 -1.64 -13.18 -17.79
N ILE A 3 -2.48 -12.48 -17.02
CA ILE A 3 -2.11 -11.58 -15.94
C ILE A 3 -2.52 -12.18 -14.60
N LEU A 4 -1.57 -12.27 -13.66
CA LEU A 4 -1.80 -12.73 -12.29
C LEU A 4 -1.84 -11.51 -11.37
N LEU A 5 -3.02 -11.15 -10.86
CA LEU A 5 -3.20 -10.10 -9.86
C LEU A 5 -3.21 -10.73 -8.47
N ILE A 6 -2.46 -10.20 -7.52
CA ILE A 6 -2.41 -10.72 -6.14
C ILE A 6 -2.87 -9.63 -5.17
N SER A 7 -3.92 -9.91 -4.40
CA SER A 7 -4.42 -9.06 -3.31
C SER A 7 -4.92 -9.96 -2.19
N ILE A 8 -4.17 -10.05 -1.09
CA ILE A 8 -4.35 -11.14 -0.11
C ILE A 8 -5.36 -10.79 0.96
N HIS A 9 -5.23 -9.62 1.61
CA HIS A 9 -6.11 -9.18 2.67
C HIS A 9 -7.42 -8.55 2.17
N GLY A 10 -8.39 -8.48 3.06
CA GLY A 10 -9.72 -7.94 2.80
C GLY A 10 -10.69 -8.97 2.22
N LEU A 11 -11.95 -8.65 2.24
CA LEU A 11 -13.03 -9.49 1.73
C LEU A 11 -13.25 -9.21 0.24
N ILE A 12 -12.71 -10.08 -0.60
CA ILE A 12 -12.75 -9.94 -2.07
C ILE A 12 -13.74 -10.93 -2.67
N ARG A 13 -14.76 -10.39 -3.35
CA ARG A 13 -15.76 -11.15 -4.12
C ARG A 13 -16.21 -10.37 -5.37
N SER A 14 -16.91 -11.04 -6.29
CA SER A 14 -17.27 -10.45 -7.57
C SER A 14 -18.37 -9.39 -7.49
N HIS A 15 -19.25 -9.46 -6.52
CA HIS A 15 -20.41 -8.59 -6.36
C HIS A 15 -20.63 -8.27 -4.89
N ASP A 16 -21.44 -7.25 -4.59
CA ASP A 16 -21.82 -6.83 -3.24
C ASP A 16 -20.64 -6.73 -2.27
N LEU A 17 -19.57 -6.05 -2.72
CA LEU A 17 -18.40 -5.80 -1.89
C LEU A 17 -18.78 -5.09 -0.60
N GLU A 18 -18.42 -5.66 0.54
CA GLU A 18 -18.74 -5.15 1.88
C GLU A 18 -17.82 -3.98 2.29
N LEU A 19 -17.74 -2.97 1.43
CA LEU A 19 -16.82 -1.83 1.62
C LEU A 19 -17.06 -1.11 2.93
N GLY A 20 -16.01 -1.02 3.75
CA GLY A 20 -16.04 -0.34 5.05
C GLY A 20 -16.54 -1.20 6.21
N ARG A 21 -16.79 -2.49 6.01
CA ARG A 21 -17.11 -3.45 7.07
C ARG A 21 -16.00 -3.51 8.12
N ASP A 22 -14.77 -3.52 7.65
CA ASP A 22 -13.56 -3.54 8.47
C ASP A 22 -12.48 -2.59 7.90
N ALA A 23 -11.33 -2.52 8.56
CA ALA A 23 -10.21 -1.66 8.15
C ALA A 23 -9.51 -2.14 6.86
N ASP A 24 -9.72 -3.38 6.45
CA ASP A 24 -9.05 -4.05 5.34
C ASP A 24 -9.91 -4.09 4.08
N THR A 25 -11.23 -4.09 4.24
CA THR A 25 -12.19 -4.15 3.13
C THR A 25 -12.60 -2.73 2.71
N GLY A 26 -11.87 -2.19 1.75
CA GLY A 26 -12.04 -0.79 1.32
C GLY A 26 -11.74 -0.55 -0.15
N GLY A 27 -11.19 0.62 -0.45
CA GLY A 27 -10.91 1.06 -1.83
C GLY A 27 -10.00 0.11 -2.62
N GLN A 28 -9.07 -0.58 -1.95
CA GLN A 28 -8.20 -1.55 -2.60
C GLN A 28 -8.99 -2.76 -3.14
N THR A 29 -9.92 -3.31 -2.35
CA THR A 29 -10.73 -4.48 -2.78
C THR A 29 -11.58 -4.14 -4.00
N LEU A 30 -12.18 -2.96 -4.04
CA LEU A 30 -12.88 -2.46 -5.22
C LEU A 30 -11.93 -2.27 -6.41
N TYR A 31 -10.78 -1.64 -6.18
CA TYR A 31 -9.79 -1.38 -7.23
C TYR A 31 -9.36 -2.66 -7.94
N VAL A 32 -8.98 -3.72 -7.20
CA VAL A 32 -8.47 -4.96 -7.82
C VAL A 32 -9.54 -5.72 -8.59
N VAL A 33 -10.79 -5.70 -8.13
CA VAL A 33 -11.92 -6.31 -8.84
C VAL A 33 -12.23 -5.57 -10.14
N GLU A 34 -12.30 -4.25 -10.10
CA GLU A 34 -12.56 -3.43 -11.29
C GLU A 34 -11.39 -3.47 -12.29
N LEU A 35 -10.15 -3.48 -11.80
CA LEU A 35 -8.97 -3.69 -12.64
C LEU A 35 -9.02 -5.03 -13.37
N ALA A 36 -9.33 -6.12 -12.64
CA ALA A 36 -9.45 -7.45 -13.24
C ALA A 36 -10.51 -7.49 -14.36
N ARG A 37 -11.68 -6.87 -14.13
CA ARG A 37 -12.74 -6.75 -15.14
C ARG A 37 -12.30 -5.94 -16.35
N ALA A 38 -11.68 -4.79 -16.13
CA ALA A 38 -11.25 -3.89 -17.20
C ALA A 38 -10.14 -4.52 -18.06
N LEU A 39 -9.22 -5.26 -17.45
CA LEU A 39 -8.20 -6.01 -18.18
C LEU A 39 -8.82 -7.16 -18.99
N ALA A 40 -9.73 -7.92 -18.40
CA ALA A 40 -10.41 -9.04 -19.07
C ALA A 40 -11.29 -8.61 -20.24
N ALA A 41 -11.81 -7.39 -20.23
CA ALA A 41 -12.61 -6.84 -21.34
C ALA A 41 -11.79 -6.56 -22.60
N ARG A 42 -10.46 -6.62 -22.53
CA ARG A 42 -9.57 -6.32 -23.66
C ARG A 42 -9.31 -7.55 -24.53
N ASP A 43 -9.15 -7.32 -25.83
CA ASP A 43 -8.85 -8.40 -26.80
C ASP A 43 -7.42 -8.95 -26.64
N ASP A 44 -6.49 -8.12 -26.15
CA ASP A 44 -5.07 -8.48 -25.97
C ASP A 44 -4.76 -9.16 -24.62
N VAL A 45 -5.79 -9.41 -23.82
CA VAL A 45 -5.73 -10.18 -22.58
C VAL A 45 -6.49 -11.49 -22.76
N ASP A 46 -5.83 -12.60 -22.48
CA ASP A 46 -6.39 -13.95 -22.61
C ASP A 46 -7.03 -14.41 -21.31
N GLN A 47 -6.40 -14.09 -20.18
CA GLN A 47 -6.85 -14.50 -18.84
C GLN A 47 -6.38 -13.52 -17.77
N VAL A 48 -7.21 -13.32 -16.75
CA VAL A 48 -6.89 -12.61 -15.51
C VAL A 48 -7.31 -13.46 -14.33
N ASP A 49 -6.36 -13.85 -13.48
CA ASP A 49 -6.65 -14.49 -12.21
C ASP A 49 -6.35 -13.52 -11.07
N LEU A 50 -7.39 -13.15 -10.31
CA LEU A 50 -7.28 -12.35 -9.09
C LEU A 50 -7.13 -13.30 -7.91
N ILE A 51 -5.92 -13.37 -7.39
CA ILE A 51 -5.53 -14.27 -6.31
C ILE A 51 -5.75 -13.60 -4.97
N THR A 52 -6.45 -14.28 -4.08
CA THR A 52 -6.69 -13.85 -2.70
C THR A 52 -6.68 -15.05 -1.75
N ARG A 53 -6.77 -14.79 -0.44
CA ARG A 53 -6.85 -15.84 0.56
C ARG A 53 -8.26 -16.42 0.64
N ARG A 54 -8.38 -17.74 0.76
CA ARG A 54 -9.66 -18.40 1.08
C ARG A 54 -10.03 -18.15 2.54
N ILE A 55 -11.30 -17.87 2.78
CA ILE A 55 -11.84 -17.60 4.11
C ILE A 55 -13.05 -18.48 4.32
N VAL A 56 -13.01 -19.29 5.38
CA VAL A 56 -14.13 -20.12 5.82
C VAL A 56 -14.50 -19.67 7.24
N ASP A 57 -15.50 -18.81 7.36
CA ASP A 57 -15.85 -18.16 8.60
C ASP A 57 -17.37 -18.17 8.76
N PRO A 58 -17.92 -18.75 9.84
CA PRO A 58 -19.36 -18.81 10.06
C PRO A 58 -20.07 -17.45 10.18
N GLU A 59 -19.30 -16.38 10.46
CA GLU A 59 -19.83 -15.01 10.57
C GLU A 59 -19.83 -14.27 9.22
N LEU A 60 -19.28 -14.90 8.16
CA LEU A 60 -19.18 -14.35 6.82
C LEU A 60 -20.08 -15.12 5.84
N ASP A 61 -20.32 -14.51 4.70
CA ASP A 61 -21.01 -15.12 3.58
C ASP A 61 -20.21 -16.32 3.03
N ASP A 62 -20.90 -17.42 2.70
CA ASP A 62 -20.29 -18.63 2.14
C ASP A 62 -19.53 -18.40 0.82
N GLY A 63 -19.80 -17.30 0.12
CA GLY A 63 -19.12 -16.90 -1.11
C GLY A 63 -17.60 -16.75 -0.98
N TYR A 64 -17.06 -16.53 0.23
CA TYR A 64 -15.62 -16.47 0.49
C TYR A 64 -14.93 -17.83 0.64
N SER A 65 -15.70 -18.90 0.81
CA SER A 65 -15.22 -20.25 1.06
C SER A 65 -14.87 -21.03 -0.21
N GLY A 66 -15.44 -20.68 -1.36
CA GLY A 66 -15.19 -21.33 -2.65
C GLY A 66 -13.82 -20.99 -3.21
N HIS A 67 -13.11 -21.97 -3.79
CA HIS A 67 -11.79 -21.73 -4.41
C HIS A 67 -11.86 -20.85 -5.66
N TYR A 68 -12.97 -20.87 -6.39
CA TYR A 68 -13.13 -20.12 -7.64
C TYR A 68 -14.43 -19.34 -7.65
N GLU A 69 -14.35 -18.13 -8.17
CA GLU A 69 -15.51 -17.28 -8.41
C GLU A 69 -15.33 -16.52 -9.73
N PRO A 70 -16.26 -16.61 -10.70
CA PRO A 70 -16.15 -15.91 -11.97
C PRO A 70 -16.34 -14.40 -11.78
N LEU A 71 -15.51 -13.62 -12.47
CA LEU A 71 -15.65 -12.16 -12.63
C LEU A 71 -16.18 -11.77 -14.02
N SER A 72 -15.74 -12.50 -15.04
CA SER A 72 -16.14 -12.39 -16.46
C SER A 72 -15.70 -13.64 -17.21
N ASP A 73 -15.90 -13.70 -18.52
CA ASP A 73 -15.48 -14.83 -19.37
C ASP A 73 -13.97 -15.10 -19.33
N LYS A 74 -13.15 -14.07 -19.09
CA LYS A 74 -11.68 -14.15 -19.07
C LYS A 74 -11.09 -13.85 -17.69
N ALA A 75 -11.90 -13.51 -16.69
CA ALA A 75 -11.42 -13.20 -15.34
C ALA A 75 -12.14 -14.01 -14.27
N ARG A 76 -11.38 -14.41 -13.25
CA ARG A 76 -11.91 -15.12 -12.07
C ARG A 76 -11.14 -14.72 -10.81
N ILE A 77 -11.79 -14.83 -9.66
CA ILE A 77 -11.15 -14.84 -8.36
C ILE A 77 -10.72 -16.27 -8.04
N VAL A 78 -9.48 -16.42 -7.62
CA VAL A 78 -8.92 -17.69 -7.16
C VAL A 78 -8.51 -17.54 -5.70
N ARG A 79 -9.05 -18.39 -4.84
CA ARG A 79 -8.78 -18.34 -3.40
C ARG A 79 -7.84 -19.47 -3.00
N ILE A 80 -6.74 -19.08 -2.37
CA ILE A 80 -5.66 -19.96 -1.94
C ILE A 80 -5.72 -20.12 -0.43
N ASP A 81 -5.56 -21.37 0.04
CA ASP A 81 -5.50 -21.69 1.46
C ASP A 81 -4.19 -21.20 2.07
N ALA A 82 -4.26 -20.50 3.20
CA ALA A 82 -3.11 -20.13 4.01
C ALA A 82 -3.52 -19.73 5.42
N GLY A 83 -2.84 -20.23 6.42
CA GLY A 83 -3.15 -19.96 7.83
C GLY A 83 -4.47 -20.55 8.29
N PRO A 84 -5.12 -19.96 9.32
CA PRO A 84 -6.40 -20.42 9.84
C PRO A 84 -7.54 -20.20 8.84
N ASP A 85 -8.63 -20.96 9.00
CA ASP A 85 -9.79 -20.92 8.10
C ASP A 85 -10.51 -19.56 8.14
N GLY A 86 -10.71 -18.98 9.34
CA GLY A 86 -11.42 -17.72 9.55
C GLY A 86 -10.72 -16.49 8.99
N TYR A 87 -11.36 -15.34 9.12
CA TYR A 87 -10.79 -14.07 8.71
C TYR A 87 -9.53 -13.73 9.53
N VAL A 88 -8.47 -13.26 8.87
CA VAL A 88 -7.22 -12.81 9.50
C VAL A 88 -6.94 -11.38 9.05
N ALA A 89 -6.82 -10.46 10.01
CA ALA A 89 -6.47 -9.07 9.72
C ALA A 89 -5.07 -8.96 9.07
N LYS A 90 -4.88 -7.99 8.19
CA LYS A 90 -3.62 -7.82 7.43
C LYS A 90 -2.37 -7.73 8.29
N GLU A 91 -2.49 -7.16 9.50
CA GLU A 91 -1.37 -7.07 10.44
C GLU A 91 -0.91 -8.44 10.98
N GLN A 92 -1.76 -9.46 10.89
CA GLN A 92 -1.51 -10.82 11.38
C GLN A 92 -1.24 -11.83 10.25
N LEU A 93 -1.38 -11.43 8.98
CA LEU A 93 -1.18 -12.32 7.83
C LEU A 93 0.29 -12.72 7.60
N TRP A 94 1.23 -11.96 8.12
CA TRP A 94 2.66 -12.11 7.82
C TRP A 94 3.22 -13.52 8.02
N ASP A 95 2.77 -14.22 9.06
CA ASP A 95 3.24 -15.58 9.37
C ASP A 95 2.65 -16.65 8.41
N HIS A 96 1.69 -16.27 7.58
CA HIS A 96 1.00 -17.17 6.65
C HIS A 96 1.35 -16.90 5.18
N LEU A 97 2.12 -15.84 4.87
CA LEU A 97 2.41 -15.45 3.48
C LEU A 97 3.32 -16.44 2.75
N ASP A 98 4.23 -17.08 3.46
CA ASP A 98 5.08 -18.11 2.87
C ASP A 98 4.27 -19.35 2.45
N SER A 99 3.39 -19.83 3.32
CA SER A 99 2.49 -20.94 2.98
C SER A 99 1.52 -20.57 1.87
N PHE A 100 1.06 -19.30 1.83
CA PHE A 100 0.26 -18.78 0.73
C PHE A 100 1.03 -18.84 -0.60
N ALA A 101 2.28 -18.39 -0.62
CA ALA A 101 3.12 -18.42 -1.81
C ALA A 101 3.34 -19.84 -2.33
N ASP A 102 3.56 -20.81 -1.43
CA ASP A 102 3.74 -22.23 -1.83
C ASP A 102 2.49 -22.86 -2.39
N ASN A 103 1.36 -22.65 -1.72
CA ASN A 103 0.08 -23.16 -2.18
C ASN A 103 -0.31 -22.53 -3.52
N LEU A 104 -0.01 -21.23 -3.71
CA LEU A 104 -0.19 -20.57 -4.99
C LEU A 104 0.72 -21.16 -6.08
N MET A 105 1.99 -21.43 -5.76
CA MET A 105 2.91 -22.10 -6.69
C MET A 105 2.45 -23.51 -7.04
N ALA A 106 1.97 -24.29 -6.06
CA ALA A 106 1.41 -25.61 -6.30
C ALA A 106 0.19 -25.53 -7.21
N TRP A 107 -0.70 -24.58 -6.98
CA TRP A 107 -1.87 -24.35 -7.82
C TRP A 107 -1.47 -23.93 -9.25
N LEU A 108 -0.51 -23.01 -9.43
CA LEU A 108 -0.03 -22.57 -10.75
C LEU A 108 0.51 -23.76 -11.58
N LYS A 109 1.18 -24.72 -10.97
CA LYS A 109 1.65 -25.95 -11.65
C LYS A 109 0.51 -26.81 -12.22
N THR A 110 -0.71 -26.66 -11.70
CA THR A 110 -1.90 -27.39 -12.20
C THR A 110 -2.60 -26.68 -13.35
N GLN A 111 -2.24 -25.42 -13.63
CA GLN A 111 -2.88 -24.63 -14.68
C GLN A 111 -2.31 -24.99 -16.06
N PRO A 112 -3.14 -24.92 -17.12
CA PRO A 112 -2.71 -25.26 -18.49
C PRO A 112 -1.70 -24.26 -19.07
N HIS A 113 -1.69 -23.04 -18.58
CA HIS A 113 -0.80 -21.96 -19.03
C HIS A 113 -0.17 -21.23 -17.84
N SER A 114 1.08 -20.80 -18.01
CA SER A 114 1.77 -19.96 -17.04
C SER A 114 1.41 -18.49 -17.21
N PRO A 115 1.33 -17.69 -16.13
CA PRO A 115 1.15 -16.26 -16.24
C PRO A 115 2.32 -15.61 -16.98
N SER A 116 2.02 -14.50 -17.64
CA SER A 116 3.02 -13.69 -18.34
C SER A 116 3.62 -12.62 -17.42
N ILE A 117 2.90 -12.26 -16.35
CA ILE A 117 3.26 -11.17 -15.45
C ILE A 117 2.58 -11.36 -14.08
N VAL A 118 3.24 -10.92 -13.04
CA VAL A 118 2.71 -10.85 -11.67
C VAL A 118 2.48 -9.40 -11.29
N HIS A 119 1.28 -9.05 -10.82
CA HIS A 119 0.98 -7.73 -10.29
C HIS A 119 0.47 -7.84 -8.85
N SER A 120 1.22 -7.32 -7.92
CA SER A 120 0.93 -7.37 -6.48
C SER A 120 0.33 -6.06 -5.98
N HIS A 121 -0.66 -6.17 -5.10
CA HIS A 121 -1.38 -5.04 -4.51
C HIS A 121 -1.20 -5.01 -3.00
N TYR A 122 -0.54 -3.97 -2.48
CA TYR A 122 -0.17 -3.80 -1.08
C TYR A 122 1.04 -4.63 -0.64
N ALA A 123 1.56 -4.36 0.57
CA ALA A 123 2.81 -4.92 1.08
C ALA A 123 2.82 -6.45 1.23
N ASP A 124 1.72 -7.05 1.72
CA ASP A 124 1.59 -8.51 1.89
C ASP A 124 1.62 -9.25 0.55
N ALA A 125 0.83 -8.79 -0.41
CA ALA A 125 0.87 -9.32 -1.77
C ALA A 125 2.20 -8.98 -2.48
N GLY A 126 2.80 -7.85 -2.14
CA GLY A 126 4.14 -7.46 -2.61
C GLY A 126 5.20 -8.47 -2.22
N TYR A 127 5.22 -8.87 -0.95
CA TYR A 127 6.12 -9.91 -0.47
C TYR A 127 5.95 -11.22 -1.25
N VAL A 128 4.72 -11.70 -1.43
CA VAL A 128 4.42 -12.90 -2.22
C VAL A 128 4.79 -12.69 -3.68
N GLY A 129 4.54 -11.51 -4.25
CA GLY A 129 4.88 -11.15 -5.62
C GLY A 129 6.37 -11.28 -5.92
N VAL A 130 7.24 -10.82 -5.01
CA VAL A 130 8.71 -10.98 -5.11
C VAL A 130 9.09 -12.46 -5.13
N LEU A 131 8.49 -13.27 -4.25
CA LEU A 131 8.76 -14.71 -4.21
C LEU A 131 8.41 -15.41 -5.52
N LEU A 132 7.24 -15.09 -6.08
CA LEU A 132 6.77 -15.69 -7.34
C LEU A 132 7.60 -15.20 -8.52
N SER A 133 7.83 -13.88 -8.63
CA SER A 133 8.63 -13.31 -9.70
C SER A 133 10.00 -13.93 -9.79
N ASN A 134 10.69 -14.05 -8.66
CA ASN A 134 12.02 -14.68 -8.60
C ASN A 134 11.99 -16.18 -8.95
N ARG A 135 10.94 -16.91 -8.53
CA ARG A 135 10.83 -18.35 -8.79
C ARG A 135 10.39 -18.69 -10.21
N LEU A 136 9.58 -17.82 -10.82
CA LEU A 136 9.01 -18.04 -12.15
C LEU A 136 9.73 -17.25 -13.25
N ALA A 137 10.71 -16.42 -12.88
CA ALA A 137 11.39 -15.49 -13.78
C ALA A 137 10.40 -14.58 -14.54
N LEU A 138 9.34 -14.11 -13.85
CA LEU A 138 8.31 -13.26 -14.43
C LEU A 138 8.49 -11.80 -14.01
N PRO A 139 8.15 -10.84 -14.88
CA PRO A 139 8.12 -9.44 -14.50
C PRO A 139 7.17 -9.19 -13.32
N LEU A 140 7.61 -8.34 -12.39
CA LEU A 140 6.82 -7.92 -11.22
C LEU A 140 6.34 -6.49 -11.38
N VAL A 141 5.02 -6.31 -11.37
CA VAL A 141 4.36 -5.02 -11.19
C VAL A 141 3.87 -4.88 -9.76
N HIS A 142 3.93 -3.69 -9.20
CA HIS A 142 3.45 -3.42 -7.86
C HIS A 142 2.59 -2.16 -7.75
N THR A 143 1.55 -2.20 -6.93
CA THR A 143 0.76 -1.04 -6.50
C THR A 143 0.64 -1.03 -4.98
N GLY A 144 1.14 0.01 -4.32
CA GLY A 144 1.22 0.08 -2.85
C GLY A 144 -0.10 0.34 -2.13
N HIS A 145 -1.05 1.07 -2.75
CA HIS A 145 -2.33 1.56 -2.19
C HIS A 145 -2.22 2.39 -0.92
N SER A 146 -1.33 2.07 -0.05
CA SER A 146 -0.99 2.75 1.20
C SER A 146 0.43 2.35 1.58
N LEU A 147 1.24 3.27 2.04
CA LEU A 147 2.65 3.04 2.30
C LEU A 147 2.98 3.12 3.80
N GLY A 148 3.77 2.16 4.28
CA GLY A 148 4.09 1.97 5.69
C GLY A 148 4.86 3.13 6.30
N ARG A 149 5.87 3.67 5.59
CA ARG A 149 6.67 4.80 6.08
C ARG A 149 5.83 6.05 6.29
N ASP A 150 4.91 6.36 5.38
CA ASP A 150 3.98 7.49 5.54
C ASP A 150 2.95 7.23 6.64
N LYS A 151 2.39 6.01 6.72
CA LYS A 151 1.48 5.62 7.82
C LYS A 151 2.18 5.74 9.18
N ARG A 152 3.42 5.25 9.31
CA ARG A 152 4.21 5.36 10.54
C ARG A 152 4.47 6.82 10.94
N ARG A 153 4.90 7.65 9.99
CA ARG A 153 5.13 9.09 10.21
C ARG A 153 3.87 9.77 10.77
N ARG A 154 2.71 9.48 10.19
CA ARG A 154 1.42 10.03 10.65
C ARG A 154 1.04 9.55 12.04
N LEU A 155 1.20 8.26 12.34
CA LEU A 155 0.90 7.71 13.66
C LEU A 155 1.81 8.30 14.76
N LEU A 156 3.10 8.47 14.48
CA LEU A 156 4.03 9.16 15.39
C LEU A 156 3.60 10.62 15.63
N ALA A 157 3.14 11.33 14.59
CA ALA A 157 2.66 12.71 14.71
C ALA A 157 1.40 12.83 15.58
N THR A 158 0.59 11.78 15.71
CA THR A 158 -0.54 11.74 16.66
C THR A 158 -0.13 11.43 18.10
N GLY A 159 1.18 11.27 18.40
CA GLY A 159 1.70 10.98 19.72
C GLY A 159 1.73 9.48 20.06
N MET A 160 1.43 8.57 19.12
CA MET A 160 1.56 7.14 19.35
C MET A 160 3.04 6.75 19.43
N SER A 161 3.45 5.97 20.44
CA SER A 161 4.84 5.52 20.55
C SER A 161 5.20 4.49 19.48
N ARG A 162 6.49 4.37 19.15
CA ARG A 162 6.97 3.39 18.16
C ARG A 162 6.64 1.95 18.57
N GLU A 163 6.76 1.64 19.85
CA GLU A 163 6.47 0.31 20.40
C GLU A 163 5.00 -0.08 20.22
N VAL A 164 4.07 0.87 20.45
CA VAL A 164 2.64 0.66 20.25
C VAL A 164 2.32 0.50 18.75
N ILE A 165 2.98 1.29 17.89
CA ILE A 165 2.82 1.17 16.43
C ILE A 165 3.27 -0.22 15.97
N GLU A 166 4.41 -0.70 16.45
CA GLU A 166 4.94 -2.00 16.07
C GLU A 166 4.04 -3.14 16.56
N GLN A 167 3.64 -3.10 17.82
CA GLN A 167 2.75 -4.10 18.41
C GLN A 167 1.40 -4.21 17.70
N ARG A 168 0.84 -3.08 17.23
CA ARG A 168 -0.49 -3.05 16.62
C ARG A 168 -0.49 -3.26 15.12
N PHE A 169 0.59 -2.88 14.41
CA PHE A 169 0.58 -2.80 12.95
C PHE A 169 1.69 -3.59 12.28
N ASN A 170 2.60 -4.25 13.02
CA ASN A 170 3.77 -4.94 12.47
C ASN A 170 4.51 -4.06 11.42
N MET A 171 4.73 -2.79 11.77
CA MET A 171 5.09 -1.76 10.82
C MET A 171 6.49 -1.93 10.24
N ASP A 172 7.45 -2.41 11.04
CA ASP A 172 8.81 -2.65 10.56
C ASP A 172 8.79 -3.79 9.52
N ARG A 173 8.10 -4.90 9.80
CA ARG A 173 7.94 -6.03 8.86
C ARG A 173 7.24 -5.61 7.55
N ARG A 174 6.25 -4.74 7.67
CA ARG A 174 5.56 -4.17 6.51
C ARG A 174 6.50 -3.32 5.66
N ILE A 175 7.28 -2.43 6.27
CA ILE A 175 8.23 -1.55 5.58
C ILE A 175 9.34 -2.37 4.91
N ASP A 176 9.85 -3.41 5.58
CA ASP A 176 10.85 -4.30 4.99
C ASP A 176 10.31 -5.03 3.75
N ALA A 177 9.05 -5.47 3.78
CA ALA A 177 8.40 -6.04 2.61
C ALA A 177 8.24 -5.01 1.47
N GLU A 178 7.86 -3.77 1.78
CA GLU A 178 7.76 -2.68 0.80
C GLU A 178 9.14 -2.34 0.19
N GLU A 179 10.21 -2.29 0.99
CA GLU A 179 11.59 -2.12 0.49
C GLU A 179 11.98 -3.27 -0.45
N SER A 180 11.73 -4.51 -0.04
CA SER A 180 12.00 -5.68 -0.88
C SER A 180 11.24 -5.63 -2.21
N VAL A 181 9.98 -5.19 -2.19
CA VAL A 181 9.19 -5.03 -3.41
C VAL A 181 9.78 -3.95 -4.31
N LEU A 182 10.11 -2.78 -3.77
CA LEU A 182 10.69 -1.68 -4.55
C LEU A 182 12.06 -2.02 -5.14
N ALA A 183 12.85 -2.85 -4.45
CA ALA A 183 14.10 -3.37 -4.97
C ALA A 183 13.92 -4.28 -6.18
N ASN A 184 12.85 -5.10 -6.20
CA ASN A 184 12.64 -6.17 -7.18
C ASN A 184 11.61 -5.85 -8.27
N ALA A 185 10.72 -4.87 -8.07
CA ALA A 185 9.68 -4.54 -9.04
C ALA A 185 10.27 -3.94 -10.33
N ASP A 186 9.83 -4.46 -11.47
CA ASP A 186 10.14 -3.92 -12.79
C ASP A 186 9.33 -2.67 -13.09
N LEU A 187 8.13 -2.57 -12.49
CA LEU A 187 7.25 -1.42 -12.63
C LEU A 187 6.43 -1.22 -11.34
N VAL A 188 6.38 0.02 -10.86
CA VAL A 188 5.49 0.44 -9.77
C VAL A 188 4.40 1.34 -10.34
N ILE A 189 3.16 0.99 -10.09
CA ILE A 189 1.99 1.80 -10.48
C ILE A 189 1.55 2.64 -9.27
N ALA A 190 1.56 3.94 -9.44
CA ALA A 190 1.05 4.90 -8.48
C ALA A 190 -0.23 5.58 -9.00
N SER A 191 -1.05 6.09 -8.10
CA SER A 191 -2.30 6.78 -8.45
C SER A 191 -2.08 8.24 -8.84
N THR A 192 -1.02 8.88 -8.30
CA THR A 192 -0.69 10.29 -8.48
C THR A 192 0.82 10.53 -8.50
N ASP A 193 1.25 11.66 -9.08
CA ASP A 193 2.65 12.09 -9.01
C ASP A 193 3.06 12.39 -7.55
N ASN A 194 2.15 12.93 -6.75
CA ASN A 194 2.38 13.18 -5.33
C ASN A 194 2.70 11.90 -4.54
N GLU A 195 2.07 10.76 -4.88
CA GLU A 195 2.39 9.46 -4.27
C GLU A 195 3.84 9.07 -4.55
N ILE A 196 4.32 9.25 -5.79
CA ILE A 196 5.70 8.96 -6.19
C ILE A 196 6.67 9.88 -5.46
N GLU A 197 6.44 11.19 -5.52
CA GLU A 197 7.40 12.20 -5.05
C GLU A 197 7.44 12.37 -3.53
N GLN A 198 6.34 12.09 -2.81
CA GLN A 198 6.22 12.34 -1.38
C GLN A 198 6.18 11.06 -0.54
N GLN A 199 5.66 9.97 -1.07
CA GLN A 199 5.50 8.74 -0.31
C GLN A 199 6.56 7.70 -0.67
N TYR A 200 6.70 7.35 -1.96
CA TYR A 200 7.72 6.41 -2.40
C TYR A 200 9.14 6.96 -2.25
N ALA A 201 9.35 8.26 -2.42
CA ALA A 201 10.66 8.90 -2.21
C ALA A 201 11.21 8.75 -0.77
N ALA A 202 10.39 8.34 0.18
CA ALA A 202 10.83 8.05 1.54
C ALA A 202 11.54 6.68 1.69
N TYR A 203 11.54 5.83 0.65
CA TYR A 203 12.10 4.48 0.67
C TYR A 203 13.53 4.45 0.14
N ASN A 204 14.34 3.51 0.66
CA ASN A 204 15.74 3.36 0.26
C ASN A 204 15.89 2.88 -1.20
N TYR A 205 14.96 2.01 -1.65
CA TYR A 205 14.92 1.50 -3.03
C TYR A 205 14.01 2.31 -3.95
N TYR A 206 13.86 3.61 -3.68
CA TYR A 206 13.14 4.53 -4.55
C TYR A 206 13.80 4.62 -5.93
N ARG A 207 13.07 4.24 -6.98
CA ARG A 207 13.52 4.25 -8.39
C ARG A 207 12.43 4.88 -9.26
N PRO A 208 12.38 6.22 -9.36
CA PRO A 208 11.31 6.92 -10.09
C PRO A 208 11.22 6.53 -11.56
N GLU A 209 12.33 6.10 -12.18
CA GLU A 209 12.37 5.60 -13.56
C GLU A 209 11.57 4.30 -13.77
N ARG A 210 11.32 3.53 -12.71
CA ARG A 210 10.45 2.34 -12.70
C ARG A 210 9.03 2.64 -12.23
N MET A 211 8.69 3.90 -11.98
CA MET A 211 7.39 4.29 -11.48
C MET A 211 6.55 4.94 -12.57
N SER A 212 5.25 4.73 -12.54
CA SER A 212 4.34 5.31 -13.52
C SER A 212 3.00 5.64 -12.87
N VAL A 213 2.52 6.85 -13.14
CA VAL A 213 1.17 7.25 -12.74
C VAL A 213 0.14 6.63 -13.67
N VAL A 214 -0.69 5.76 -13.13
CA VAL A 214 -1.85 5.19 -13.79
C VAL A 214 -3.04 5.34 -12.81
N PRO A 215 -3.76 6.46 -12.87
CA PRO A 215 -4.83 6.74 -11.91
C PRO A 215 -5.97 5.74 -12.04
N PRO A 216 -6.59 5.32 -10.92
CA PRO A 216 -7.73 4.42 -10.95
C PRO A 216 -8.91 4.97 -11.74
N GLY A 217 -9.75 4.07 -12.22
CA GLY A 217 -10.97 4.42 -12.92
C GLY A 217 -12.15 4.67 -12.00
N THR A 218 -13.18 5.30 -12.54
CA THR A 218 -14.50 5.47 -11.95
C THR A 218 -15.52 4.67 -12.76
N ASP A 219 -16.51 4.09 -12.09
CA ASP A 219 -17.63 3.40 -12.76
C ASP A 219 -18.58 4.41 -13.41
N LEU A 220 -18.38 4.65 -14.71
CA LEU A 220 -19.14 5.59 -15.51
C LEU A 220 -20.55 5.07 -15.90
N THR A 221 -20.83 3.79 -15.69
CA THR A 221 -22.17 3.24 -15.88
C THR A 221 -23.08 3.62 -14.74
N ARG A 222 -22.52 3.69 -13.54
CA ARG A 222 -23.17 4.01 -12.29
C ARG A 222 -23.19 5.51 -12.01
N PHE A 223 -22.06 6.20 -12.23
CA PHE A 223 -21.91 7.64 -12.01
C PHE A 223 -22.03 8.40 -13.32
N ARG A 224 -23.25 8.82 -13.64
CA ARG A 224 -23.61 9.55 -14.86
C ARG A 224 -24.69 10.59 -14.57
N PRO A 225 -24.85 11.60 -15.43
CA PRO A 225 -25.95 12.55 -15.29
C PRO A 225 -27.31 11.86 -15.22
N SER A 226 -28.25 12.46 -14.50
CA SER A 226 -29.61 11.94 -14.43
C SER A 226 -30.30 12.05 -15.78
N ASP A 227 -30.95 10.99 -16.21
CA ASP A 227 -31.86 11.04 -17.37
C ASP A 227 -33.07 11.92 -17.03
N LEU A 228 -33.48 12.79 -17.98
CA LEU A 228 -34.55 13.81 -17.81
C LEU A 228 -35.94 13.24 -17.55
N GLY A 229 -36.07 11.98 -17.16
CA GLY A 229 -37.36 11.30 -16.95
C GLY A 229 -37.45 10.42 -15.69
N SER A 230 -36.40 10.30 -14.88
CA SER A 230 -36.47 9.47 -13.67
C SER A 230 -37.22 10.18 -12.54
N SER A 231 -38.47 9.78 -12.31
CA SER A 231 -39.40 10.43 -11.39
C SER A 231 -39.20 10.05 -9.90
N GLN A 232 -38.38 9.10 -9.57
CA GLN A 232 -38.15 8.70 -8.16
C GLN A 232 -36.84 9.28 -7.62
N ASN A 233 -36.96 10.38 -6.87
CA ASN A 233 -35.84 10.96 -6.12
C ASN A 233 -36.05 10.77 -4.62
N SER A 234 -35.92 9.54 -4.16
CA SER A 234 -36.08 9.20 -2.74
C SER A 234 -35.12 9.98 -1.83
N PHE A 235 -33.94 10.32 -2.32
CA PHE A 235 -32.99 11.14 -1.55
C PHE A 235 -33.45 12.60 -1.47
N GLY A 236 -34.02 13.19 -2.51
CA GLY A 236 -34.58 14.53 -2.49
C GLY A 236 -35.76 14.63 -1.51
N GLU A 237 -36.63 13.61 -1.48
CA GLU A 237 -37.72 13.53 -0.50
C GLU A 237 -37.19 13.43 0.94
N LEU A 238 -36.09 12.70 1.17
CA LEU A 238 -35.42 12.63 2.46
C LEU A 238 -34.91 14.02 2.88
N LEU A 239 -34.31 14.79 1.97
CA LEU A 239 -33.77 16.11 2.26
C LEU A 239 -34.85 17.13 2.66
N SER A 240 -36.07 17.02 2.16
CA SER A 240 -37.20 17.89 2.52
C SER A 240 -37.55 17.83 4.03
N ARG A 241 -37.15 16.76 4.73
CA ARG A 241 -37.32 16.64 6.18
C ARG A 241 -36.33 17.49 6.99
N PHE A 242 -35.22 17.87 6.39
CA PHE A 242 -34.16 18.64 7.03
C PHE A 242 -34.15 20.12 6.60
N LEU A 243 -34.55 20.41 5.36
CA LEU A 243 -34.34 21.69 4.71
C LEU A 243 -35.64 22.46 4.58
N ARG A 244 -35.62 23.74 4.99
CA ARG A 244 -36.79 24.65 4.86
C ARG A 244 -37.06 25.04 3.40
N ASN A 245 -35.99 25.17 2.60
CA ASN A 245 -36.04 25.53 1.17
C ASN A 245 -35.27 24.48 0.36
N PRO A 246 -35.82 23.29 0.14
CA PRO A 246 -35.12 22.17 -0.49
C PRO A 246 -34.71 22.44 -1.95
N ASP A 247 -35.31 23.41 -2.61
CA ASP A 247 -35.05 23.76 -4.02
C ASP A 247 -33.78 24.62 -4.22
N ARG A 248 -33.15 25.09 -3.13
CA ARG A 248 -31.90 25.84 -3.21
C ARG A 248 -30.75 24.93 -3.66
N PRO A 249 -29.72 25.48 -4.35
CA PRO A 249 -28.50 24.74 -4.69
C PRO A 249 -27.92 24.00 -3.47
N ILE A 250 -27.44 22.80 -3.70
CA ILE A 250 -26.86 21.95 -2.64
C ILE A 250 -25.33 22.06 -2.66
N VAL A 251 -24.74 22.47 -1.56
CA VAL A 251 -23.32 22.25 -1.24
C VAL A 251 -23.22 20.86 -0.63
N LEU A 252 -22.65 19.91 -1.37
CA LEU A 252 -22.59 18.50 -0.98
C LEU A 252 -21.20 18.10 -0.50
N ALA A 253 -21.11 17.50 0.67
CA ALA A 253 -19.95 16.72 1.11
C ALA A 253 -20.35 15.26 1.34
N LEU A 254 -19.55 14.32 0.83
CA LEU A 254 -19.76 12.89 1.02
C LEU A 254 -18.43 12.23 1.39
N SER A 255 -18.33 11.69 2.62
CA SER A 255 -17.14 11.01 3.12
C SER A 255 -17.47 10.20 4.38
N ARG A 256 -16.50 9.42 4.87
CA ARG A 256 -16.59 8.86 6.22
C ARG A 256 -16.44 9.98 7.26
N PRO A 257 -17.04 9.85 8.46
CA PRO A 257 -16.85 10.79 9.56
C PRO A 257 -15.45 10.60 10.19
N ASP A 258 -14.43 11.08 9.50
CA ASP A 258 -13.02 11.03 9.86
C ASP A 258 -12.51 12.48 9.98
N GLU A 259 -11.76 12.80 11.02
CA GLU A 259 -11.22 14.13 11.28
C GLU A 259 -10.41 14.65 10.08
N ARG A 260 -9.67 13.77 9.38
CA ARG A 260 -8.89 14.13 8.19
C ARG A 260 -9.75 14.58 7.01
N LYS A 261 -11.04 14.20 6.96
CA LYS A 261 -12.00 14.68 5.96
C LYS A 261 -12.45 16.10 6.21
N ASN A 262 -12.14 16.66 7.38
CA ASN A 262 -12.21 18.07 7.72
C ASN A 262 -13.58 18.74 7.40
N ILE A 263 -14.67 17.98 7.51
CA ILE A 263 -16.03 18.49 7.27
C ILE A 263 -16.36 19.69 8.18
N ARG A 264 -15.72 19.74 9.35
CA ARG A 264 -15.79 20.85 10.29
C ARG A 264 -15.50 22.21 9.63
N THR A 265 -14.41 22.32 8.86
CA THR A 265 -14.06 23.60 8.20
C THR A 265 -15.08 23.97 7.13
N LEU A 266 -15.66 23.01 6.41
CA LEU A 266 -16.76 23.28 5.48
C LEU A 266 -18.00 23.81 6.21
N LEU A 267 -18.38 23.21 7.32
CA LEU A 267 -19.53 23.66 8.10
C LEU A 267 -19.29 25.05 8.71
N LYS A 268 -18.06 25.33 9.15
CA LYS A 268 -17.62 26.66 9.56
C LYS A 268 -17.74 27.66 8.42
N ALA A 269 -17.20 27.36 7.24
CA ALA A 269 -17.29 28.20 6.03
C ALA A 269 -18.74 28.55 5.67
N PHE A 270 -19.63 27.55 5.77
CA PHE A 270 -21.05 27.72 5.54
C PHE A 270 -21.70 28.57 6.65
N GLY A 271 -21.39 28.33 7.92
CA GLY A 271 -21.98 29.03 9.08
C GLY A 271 -21.57 30.49 9.19
N GLU A 272 -20.34 30.83 8.83
CA GLU A 272 -19.82 32.19 8.91
C GLU A 272 -20.22 33.10 7.72
N SER A 273 -20.53 32.48 6.55
CA SER A 273 -20.91 33.23 5.34
C SER A 273 -22.43 33.40 5.20
N ASN A 274 -22.95 34.58 5.58
CA ASN A 274 -24.37 34.92 5.39
C ASN A 274 -24.80 34.74 3.92
N ARG A 275 -23.97 35.21 2.98
CA ARG A 275 -24.25 35.09 1.55
C ARG A 275 -24.38 33.66 1.10
N LEU A 276 -23.54 32.74 1.60
CA LEU A 276 -23.61 31.33 1.27
C LEU A 276 -24.88 30.68 1.85
N ARG A 277 -25.23 30.98 3.09
CA ARG A 277 -26.48 30.53 3.73
C ARG A 277 -27.74 31.01 3.02
N ASP A 278 -27.70 32.20 2.43
CA ASP A 278 -28.84 32.72 1.67
C ASP A 278 -28.94 32.10 0.28
N THR A 279 -27.82 31.63 -0.29
CA THR A 279 -27.75 31.11 -1.65
C THR A 279 -28.01 29.58 -1.72
N ALA A 280 -27.56 28.82 -0.74
CA ALA A 280 -27.51 27.35 -0.82
C ALA A 280 -27.94 26.64 0.46
N ASN A 281 -28.15 25.34 0.39
CA ASN A 281 -28.22 24.42 1.52
C ASN A 281 -26.93 23.60 1.61
N LEU A 282 -26.56 23.18 2.82
CA LEU A 282 -25.44 22.26 3.05
C LEU A 282 -25.97 20.84 3.30
N VAL A 283 -25.48 19.88 2.55
CA VAL A 283 -25.80 18.46 2.72
C VAL A 283 -24.51 17.69 3.03
N ILE A 284 -24.46 17.09 4.21
CA ILE A 284 -23.30 16.30 4.68
C ILE A 284 -23.74 14.85 4.83
N VAL A 285 -23.19 13.98 3.96
CA VAL A 285 -23.39 12.53 4.03
C VAL A 285 -22.14 11.92 4.65
N ALA A 286 -22.21 11.61 5.96
CA ALA A 286 -21.06 11.22 6.77
C ALA A 286 -21.26 9.81 7.36
N GLY A 287 -21.08 8.79 6.53
CA GLY A 287 -21.26 7.39 6.90
C GLY A 287 -22.71 7.01 7.23
N THR A 288 -22.91 5.78 7.70
CA THR A 288 -24.19 5.25 8.18
C THR A 288 -24.12 5.02 9.69
N ARG A 289 -25.23 5.29 10.42
CA ARG A 289 -25.29 5.12 11.86
C ARG A 289 -26.74 5.01 12.35
N ASP A 290 -26.98 4.24 13.37
CA ASP A 290 -28.21 4.27 14.12
C ASP A 290 -28.12 5.27 15.28
N ASP A 291 -27.09 5.18 16.09
CA ASP A 291 -26.79 6.09 17.19
C ASP A 291 -25.31 6.51 17.16
N ILE A 292 -25.05 7.81 17.33
CA ILE A 292 -23.68 8.36 17.37
C ILE A 292 -22.89 7.78 18.56
N ARG A 293 -23.56 7.49 19.67
CA ARG A 293 -22.95 6.98 20.91
C ARG A 293 -22.41 5.55 20.78
N GLU A 294 -22.86 4.80 19.79
CA GLU A 294 -22.43 3.42 19.51
C GLU A 294 -21.23 3.36 18.56
N LEU A 295 -20.84 4.49 18.00
CA LEU A 295 -19.70 4.58 17.11
C LEU A 295 -18.37 4.60 17.89
N ASP A 296 -17.29 4.21 17.22
CA ASP A 296 -15.93 4.42 17.71
C ASP A 296 -15.67 5.90 18.04
N ALA A 297 -14.75 6.16 18.98
CA ALA A 297 -14.47 7.50 19.49
C ALA A 297 -14.16 8.55 18.40
N GLY A 298 -13.44 8.19 17.33
CA GLY A 298 -13.11 9.10 16.24
C GLY A 298 -14.35 9.59 15.48
N PRO A 299 -15.14 8.71 14.84
CA PRO A 299 -16.41 9.04 14.18
C PRO A 299 -17.41 9.72 15.12
N GLN A 300 -17.49 9.27 16.37
CA GLN A 300 -18.37 9.86 17.39
C GLN A 300 -18.03 11.33 17.64
N ASN A 301 -16.76 11.64 17.84
CA ASN A 301 -16.29 13.02 18.07
C ASN A 301 -16.61 13.93 16.88
N VAL A 302 -16.29 13.48 15.65
CA VAL A 302 -16.57 14.25 14.43
C VAL A 302 -18.04 14.59 14.30
N LEU A 303 -18.93 13.59 14.43
CA LEU A 303 -20.38 13.82 14.28
C LEU A 303 -20.97 14.67 15.41
N THR A 304 -20.49 14.48 16.65
CA THR A 304 -20.89 15.31 17.79
C THR A 304 -20.51 16.77 17.55
N GLU A 305 -19.28 17.02 17.09
CA GLU A 305 -18.82 18.37 16.80
C GLU A 305 -19.63 19.02 15.67
N LEU A 306 -19.96 18.30 14.61
CA LEU A 306 -20.82 18.82 13.54
C LEU A 306 -22.20 19.22 14.06
N LEU A 307 -22.81 18.45 14.95
CA LEU A 307 -24.10 18.81 15.56
C LEU A 307 -23.98 20.07 16.42
N LEU A 308 -22.92 20.18 17.22
CA LEU A 308 -22.67 21.38 18.04
C LEU A 308 -22.45 22.62 17.17
N LEU A 309 -21.78 22.52 16.02
CA LEU A 309 -21.59 23.62 15.10
C LEU A 309 -22.89 24.02 14.38
N VAL A 310 -23.77 23.04 14.05
CA VAL A 310 -25.11 23.35 13.52
C VAL A 310 -25.91 24.20 14.51
N ASP A 311 -25.85 23.87 15.81
CA ASP A 311 -26.48 24.64 16.88
C ASP A 311 -25.83 26.00 17.05
N TYR A 312 -24.50 26.05 17.18
CA TYR A 312 -23.74 27.30 17.38
C TYR A 312 -24.01 28.34 16.31
N TYR A 313 -24.08 27.97 15.03
CA TYR A 313 -24.36 28.86 13.91
C TYR A 313 -25.86 29.00 13.60
N ASN A 314 -26.76 28.35 14.37
CA ASN A 314 -28.20 28.31 14.15
C ASN A 314 -28.59 27.90 12.71
N LEU A 315 -28.06 26.77 12.23
CA LEU A 315 -28.22 26.29 10.85
C LEU A 315 -29.42 25.34 10.67
N TYR A 316 -30.34 25.30 11.61
CA TYR A 316 -31.55 24.47 11.53
C TYR A 316 -32.40 24.79 10.30
N GLY A 317 -32.69 23.78 9.50
CA GLY A 317 -33.41 23.92 8.24
C GLY A 317 -32.57 24.41 7.05
N GLN A 318 -31.25 24.54 7.21
CA GLN A 318 -30.28 24.86 6.15
C GLN A 318 -29.22 23.77 5.96
N VAL A 319 -29.08 22.86 6.95
CA VAL A 319 -28.14 21.75 6.93
C VAL A 319 -28.89 20.42 7.03
N ALA A 320 -28.58 19.48 6.15
CA ALA A 320 -29.03 18.10 6.22
C ALA A 320 -27.87 17.17 6.59
N LEU A 321 -28.08 16.34 7.62
CA LEU A 321 -27.14 15.34 8.10
C LEU A 321 -27.82 13.96 8.17
N PRO A 322 -28.12 13.29 7.03
CA PRO A 322 -28.80 12.01 7.00
C PRO A 322 -28.04 10.95 7.79
N LYS A 323 -28.78 10.09 8.52
CA LYS A 323 -28.18 9.00 9.29
C LYS A 323 -27.77 7.81 8.44
N MET A 324 -28.54 7.53 7.39
CA MET A 324 -28.47 6.31 6.61
C MET A 324 -28.41 6.63 5.12
N HIS A 325 -27.60 5.88 4.41
CA HIS A 325 -27.63 5.77 2.95
C HIS A 325 -27.03 4.41 2.56
N SER A 326 -27.50 3.83 1.47
CA SER A 326 -26.89 2.63 0.89
C SER A 326 -25.89 3.01 -0.21
N SER A 327 -24.99 2.09 -0.54
CA SER A 327 -24.08 2.26 -1.66
C SER A 327 -24.81 2.50 -2.99
N GLU A 328 -26.00 1.91 -3.16
CA GLU A 328 -26.85 2.08 -4.34
C GLU A 328 -27.45 3.48 -4.46
N GLN A 329 -27.63 4.17 -3.32
CA GLN A 329 -28.14 5.53 -3.28
C GLN A 329 -27.08 6.60 -3.60
N VAL A 330 -25.80 6.26 -3.54
CA VAL A 330 -24.70 7.25 -3.76
C VAL A 330 -24.81 7.96 -5.11
N PRO A 331 -25.08 7.31 -6.25
CA PRO A 331 -25.32 8.02 -7.52
C PRO A 331 -26.49 9.01 -7.45
N GLN A 332 -27.58 8.64 -6.77
CA GLN A 332 -28.75 9.51 -6.59
C GLN A 332 -28.43 10.74 -5.75
N ILE A 333 -27.54 10.62 -4.76
CA ILE A 333 -27.06 11.73 -3.94
C ILE A 333 -26.38 12.77 -4.81
N TYR A 334 -25.41 12.38 -5.64
CA TYR A 334 -24.74 13.28 -6.58
C TYR A 334 -25.70 13.87 -7.61
N GLN A 335 -26.57 13.05 -8.20
CA GLN A 335 -27.58 13.49 -9.16
C GLN A 335 -28.57 14.51 -8.57
N THR A 336 -28.95 14.34 -7.30
CA THR A 336 -29.82 15.29 -6.61
C THR A 336 -29.14 16.64 -6.43
N ALA A 337 -27.86 16.65 -6.01
CA ALA A 337 -27.08 17.87 -5.92
C ALA A 337 -26.86 18.53 -7.30
N ALA A 338 -26.59 17.75 -8.35
CA ALA A 338 -26.44 18.28 -9.71
C ALA A 338 -27.73 18.91 -10.26
N ARG A 339 -28.89 18.29 -10.00
CA ARG A 339 -30.21 18.84 -10.38
C ARG A 339 -30.51 20.17 -9.70
N SER A 340 -30.10 20.34 -8.44
CA SER A 340 -30.24 21.61 -7.73
C SER A 340 -29.24 22.69 -8.19
N LYS A 341 -28.39 22.42 -9.19
CA LYS A 341 -27.26 23.26 -9.58
C LYS A 341 -26.28 23.50 -8.43
N GLY A 342 -26.03 22.45 -7.67
CA GLY A 342 -25.15 22.47 -6.50
C GLY A 342 -23.68 22.27 -6.85
N VAL A 343 -22.85 22.16 -5.83
CA VAL A 343 -21.39 21.95 -5.92
C VAL A 343 -20.97 20.83 -4.98
N PHE A 344 -20.03 20.01 -5.39
CA PHE A 344 -19.41 19.01 -4.52
C PHE A 344 -18.16 19.60 -3.86
N VAL A 345 -18.04 19.43 -2.54
CA VAL A 345 -16.89 19.93 -1.76
C VAL A 345 -16.16 18.78 -1.10
N ASN A 346 -14.85 18.69 -1.35
CA ASN A 346 -13.94 17.81 -0.63
C ASN A 346 -12.96 18.67 0.19
N PRO A 347 -13.26 18.95 1.46
CA PRO A 347 -12.46 19.83 2.31
C PRO A 347 -11.33 19.10 3.05
N ALA A 348 -10.97 17.89 2.65
CA ALA A 348 -10.01 17.04 3.37
C ALA A 348 -8.68 17.76 3.61
N LEU A 349 -8.06 17.56 4.79
CA LEU A 349 -6.71 18.07 5.07
C LEU A 349 -5.69 17.54 4.06
N THR A 350 -5.86 16.30 3.65
CA THR A 350 -5.14 15.66 2.54
C THR A 350 -6.05 14.59 1.94
N GLU A 351 -6.22 14.59 0.63
CA GLU A 351 -6.95 13.55 -0.10
C GLU A 351 -5.97 12.79 -0.99
N PRO A 352 -5.66 11.52 -0.68
CA PRO A 352 -4.66 10.77 -1.45
C PRO A 352 -4.98 10.66 -2.93
N PHE A 353 -6.24 10.41 -3.30
CA PHE A 353 -6.64 10.31 -4.69
C PHE A 353 -7.91 11.14 -4.98
N GLY A 354 -9.07 10.79 -4.41
CA GLY A 354 -10.32 11.54 -4.59
C GLY A 354 -11.36 10.86 -5.48
N LEU A 355 -11.65 9.57 -5.27
CA LEU A 355 -12.71 8.87 -6.01
C LEU A 355 -14.06 9.60 -5.95
N THR A 356 -14.44 10.11 -4.78
CA THR A 356 -15.70 10.87 -4.61
C THR A 356 -15.75 12.16 -5.45
N ILE A 357 -14.61 12.76 -5.75
CA ILE A 357 -14.50 13.91 -6.64
C ILE A 357 -14.79 13.50 -8.08
N LEU A 358 -14.26 12.36 -8.52
CA LEU A 358 -14.49 11.81 -9.86
C LEU A 358 -15.95 11.38 -10.05
N GLU A 359 -16.53 10.71 -9.07
CA GLU A 359 -17.93 10.31 -9.05
C GLU A 359 -18.88 11.52 -9.16
N ALA A 360 -18.63 12.56 -8.36
CA ALA A 360 -19.38 13.80 -8.42
C ALA A 360 -19.22 14.52 -9.78
N ALA A 361 -18.00 14.62 -10.27
CA ALA A 361 -17.70 15.28 -11.55
C ALA A 361 -18.33 14.53 -12.75
N ALA A 362 -18.33 13.19 -12.73
CA ALA A 362 -18.96 12.37 -13.75
C ALA A 362 -20.48 12.59 -13.81
N THR A 363 -21.12 12.94 -12.70
CA THR A 363 -22.55 13.26 -12.66
C THR A 363 -22.88 14.73 -13.01
N GLY A 364 -21.86 15.54 -13.31
CA GLY A 364 -22.02 16.93 -13.72
C GLY A 364 -21.96 17.94 -12.58
N LEU A 365 -21.43 17.59 -11.42
CA LEU A 365 -21.18 18.53 -10.33
C LEU A 365 -19.85 19.26 -10.54
N PRO A 366 -19.81 20.60 -10.47
CA PRO A 366 -18.58 21.35 -10.24
C PRO A 366 -17.97 21.01 -8.89
N ILE A 367 -16.64 21.13 -8.79
CA ILE A 367 -15.86 20.69 -7.64
C ILE A 367 -15.21 21.89 -6.93
N VAL A 368 -15.23 21.86 -5.59
CA VAL A 368 -14.30 22.62 -4.74
C VAL A 368 -13.55 21.59 -3.89
N ALA A 369 -12.24 21.54 -4.00
CA ALA A 369 -11.45 20.51 -3.34
C ALA A 369 -10.17 21.05 -2.73
N THR A 370 -9.63 20.31 -1.76
CA THR A 370 -8.33 20.60 -1.16
C THR A 370 -7.21 20.66 -2.19
N GLU A 371 -6.27 21.59 -2.00
CA GLU A 371 -5.03 21.67 -2.80
C GLU A 371 -3.96 20.64 -2.37
N ASN A 372 -4.28 19.71 -1.44
CA ASN A 372 -3.35 18.75 -0.88
C ASN A 372 -3.64 17.32 -1.39
N GLY A 373 -2.82 16.82 -2.31
CA GLY A 373 -2.87 15.45 -2.83
C GLY A 373 -3.54 15.32 -4.20
N GLY A 374 -4.22 14.18 -4.43
CA GLY A 374 -4.81 13.82 -5.71
C GLY A 374 -5.80 14.80 -6.36
N PRO A 375 -6.55 15.62 -5.61
CA PRO A 375 -7.42 16.63 -6.22
C PRO A 375 -6.70 17.61 -7.12
N VAL A 376 -5.42 17.90 -6.87
CA VAL A 376 -4.59 18.77 -7.74
C VAL A 376 -4.55 18.23 -9.16
N ASP A 377 -4.24 16.93 -9.30
CA ASP A 377 -4.16 16.26 -10.60
C ASP A 377 -5.54 16.16 -11.26
N ILE A 378 -6.58 15.87 -10.47
CA ILE A 378 -7.96 15.76 -10.97
C ILE A 378 -8.44 17.11 -11.55
N ILE A 379 -8.25 18.20 -10.81
CA ILE A 379 -8.67 19.53 -11.27
C ILE A 379 -7.84 20.00 -12.47
N ALA A 380 -6.52 19.72 -12.48
CA ALA A 380 -5.66 20.04 -13.61
C ALA A 380 -6.09 19.29 -14.90
N ASN A 381 -6.38 18.00 -14.79
CA ASN A 381 -6.79 17.14 -15.92
C ASN A 381 -8.23 17.41 -16.37
N CYS A 382 -9.15 17.56 -15.43
CA CYS A 382 -10.58 17.68 -15.73
C CYS A 382 -11.05 19.11 -15.92
N ARG A 383 -10.37 20.13 -15.37
CA ARG A 383 -10.74 21.55 -15.42
C ARG A 383 -12.19 21.79 -14.97
N ASN A 384 -12.59 21.14 -13.90
CA ASN A 384 -13.98 21.03 -13.48
C ASN A 384 -14.26 21.65 -12.11
N GLY A 385 -13.36 22.52 -11.61
CA GLY A 385 -13.52 23.10 -10.29
C GLY A 385 -12.37 23.98 -9.83
N LEU A 386 -12.35 24.25 -8.53
CA LEU A 386 -11.39 25.11 -7.84
C LEU A 386 -10.69 24.36 -6.71
N LEU A 387 -9.42 24.66 -6.49
CA LEU A 387 -8.63 24.21 -5.33
C LEU A 387 -8.63 25.27 -4.24
N VAL A 388 -8.65 24.82 -2.98
CA VAL A 388 -8.65 25.70 -1.80
C VAL A 388 -7.73 25.13 -0.72
N ASP A 389 -7.14 25.99 0.09
CA ASP A 389 -6.51 25.59 1.35
C ASP A 389 -7.62 25.02 2.27
N PRO A 390 -7.50 23.76 2.72
CA PRO A 390 -8.52 23.14 3.57
C PRO A 390 -8.67 23.78 4.95
N LEU A 391 -7.73 24.62 5.38
CA LEU A 391 -7.78 25.33 6.66
C LEU A 391 -8.40 26.74 6.53
N ASP A 392 -8.54 27.27 5.31
CA ASP A 392 -9.11 28.58 5.05
C ASP A 392 -10.62 28.51 4.75
N SER A 393 -11.44 28.70 5.80
CA SER A 393 -12.91 28.68 5.69
C SER A 393 -13.46 29.80 4.79
N ASP A 394 -12.81 30.99 4.75
CA ASP A 394 -13.26 32.12 3.94
C ASP A 394 -12.99 31.90 2.45
N ALA A 395 -11.79 31.41 2.12
CA ALA A 395 -11.45 31.00 0.74
C ALA A 395 -12.37 29.89 0.23
N MET A 396 -12.70 28.91 1.09
CA MET A 396 -13.64 27.83 0.75
C MET A 396 -15.05 28.37 0.49
N ALA A 397 -15.59 29.22 1.35
CA ALA A 397 -16.90 29.86 1.16
C ALA A 397 -16.93 30.67 -0.13
N LYS A 398 -15.87 31.45 -0.40
CA LYS A 398 -15.72 32.24 -1.62
C LYS A 398 -15.70 31.36 -2.87
N ALA A 399 -14.90 30.28 -2.91
CA ALA A 399 -14.82 29.37 -4.05
C ALA A 399 -16.18 28.73 -4.35
N ILE A 400 -16.93 28.33 -3.34
CA ILE A 400 -18.28 27.80 -3.48
C ILE A 400 -19.22 28.85 -4.09
N LEU A 401 -19.21 30.07 -3.57
CA LEU A 401 -20.04 31.19 -4.07
C LEU A 401 -19.66 31.54 -5.52
N ASP A 402 -18.37 31.60 -5.85
CA ASP A 402 -17.88 31.91 -7.19
C ASP A 402 -18.43 30.96 -8.25
N ILE A 403 -18.69 29.70 -7.88
CA ILE A 403 -19.33 28.70 -8.76
C ILE A 403 -20.84 28.88 -8.77
N LEU A 404 -21.48 28.99 -7.61
CA LEU A 404 -22.94 29.02 -7.49
C LEU A 404 -23.58 30.29 -8.05
N THR A 405 -22.86 31.43 -8.04
CA THR A 405 -23.38 32.72 -8.49
C THR A 405 -22.97 33.08 -9.93
N ASP A 406 -22.19 32.27 -10.60
CA ASP A 406 -21.78 32.44 -11.99
C ASP A 406 -22.29 31.23 -12.84
N PRO A 407 -23.45 31.38 -13.55
CA PRO A 407 -24.02 30.29 -14.33
C PRO A 407 -23.15 29.83 -15.51
N GLU A 408 -22.32 30.68 -16.09
CA GLU A 408 -21.46 30.35 -17.20
C GLU A 408 -20.31 29.44 -16.70
N ARG A 409 -19.65 29.84 -15.63
CA ARG A 409 -18.61 29.05 -14.95
C ARG A 409 -19.14 27.72 -14.44
N TYR A 410 -20.34 27.71 -13.86
CA TYR A 410 -21.00 26.47 -13.42
C TYR A 410 -21.13 25.48 -14.57
N LEU A 411 -21.68 25.95 -15.71
CA LEU A 411 -21.89 25.10 -16.90
C LEU A 411 -20.55 24.66 -17.53
N GLU A 412 -19.55 25.53 -17.53
CA GLU A 412 -18.22 25.20 -18.01
C GLU A 412 -17.62 24.04 -17.20
N PHE A 413 -17.58 24.16 -15.85
CA PHE A 413 -17.04 23.13 -14.95
C PHE A 413 -17.84 21.83 -15.02
N ALA A 414 -19.18 21.89 -15.01
CA ALA A 414 -20.03 20.72 -15.12
C ALA A 414 -19.77 19.94 -16.41
N ARG A 415 -19.74 20.65 -17.56
CA ARG A 415 -19.44 20.04 -18.88
C ARG A 415 -18.02 19.50 -18.97
N ALA A 416 -17.06 20.21 -18.39
CA ALA A 416 -15.66 19.78 -18.35
C ALA A 416 -15.50 18.48 -17.54
N GLY A 417 -16.15 18.36 -16.39
CA GLY A 417 -16.18 17.13 -15.58
C GLY A 417 -16.73 15.95 -16.35
N MET A 418 -17.94 16.07 -16.89
CA MET A 418 -18.60 15.03 -17.68
C MET A 418 -17.80 14.57 -18.90
N ARG A 419 -17.04 15.46 -19.53
CA ARG A 419 -16.22 15.15 -20.71
C ARG A 419 -14.86 14.56 -20.34
N ASN A 420 -14.19 15.10 -19.32
CA ASN A 420 -12.79 14.81 -19.05
C ASN A 420 -12.60 13.67 -18.04
N VAL A 421 -13.56 13.41 -17.14
CA VAL A 421 -13.49 12.22 -16.25
C VAL A 421 -13.48 10.93 -17.08
N PRO A 422 -14.37 10.68 -18.05
CA PRO A 422 -14.29 9.49 -18.90
C PRO A 422 -12.95 9.38 -19.64
N LYS A 423 -12.40 10.50 -20.08
CA LYS A 423 -11.14 10.54 -20.83
C LYS A 423 -9.91 10.18 -19.97
N HIS A 424 -9.86 10.66 -18.73
CA HIS A 424 -8.67 10.55 -17.90
C HIS A 424 -8.79 9.49 -16.80
N TYR A 425 -10.00 9.17 -16.35
CA TYR A 425 -10.28 8.38 -15.14
C TYR A 425 -11.33 7.29 -15.39
N SER A 426 -11.40 6.71 -16.59
CA SER A 426 -12.17 5.49 -16.84
C SER A 426 -11.34 4.23 -16.61
N TRP A 427 -11.98 3.13 -16.25
CA TRP A 427 -11.32 1.83 -16.13
C TRP A 427 -10.74 1.32 -17.45
N ASP A 428 -11.40 1.60 -18.57
CA ASP A 428 -10.85 1.31 -19.91
C ASP A 428 -9.58 2.11 -20.20
N GLY A 429 -9.60 3.42 -19.88
CA GLY A 429 -8.42 4.29 -19.96
C GLY A 429 -7.29 3.85 -19.04
N HIS A 430 -7.62 3.40 -17.83
CA HIS A 430 -6.67 2.81 -16.89
C HIS A 430 -6.03 1.54 -17.48
N ALA A 431 -6.85 0.57 -17.91
CA ALA A 431 -6.38 -0.68 -18.50
C ALA A 431 -5.52 -0.44 -19.75
N THR A 432 -5.88 0.55 -20.56
CA THR A 432 -5.08 0.92 -21.75
C THR A 432 -3.71 1.46 -21.36
N ARG A 433 -3.61 2.40 -20.42
CA ARG A 433 -2.33 2.92 -19.92
C ARG A 433 -1.49 1.83 -19.27
N TYR A 434 -2.12 1.00 -18.43
CA TYR A 434 -1.50 -0.14 -17.78
C TYR A 434 -0.88 -1.09 -18.81
N MET A 435 -1.65 -1.56 -19.80
CA MET A 435 -1.16 -2.46 -20.84
C MET A 435 -0.01 -1.88 -21.66
N ASN A 436 -0.04 -0.57 -21.94
CA ASN A 436 1.05 0.10 -22.63
C ASN A 436 2.36 0.09 -21.82
N ARG A 437 2.27 0.17 -20.49
CA ARG A 437 3.43 0.10 -19.60
C ARG A 437 3.99 -1.32 -19.47
N ILE A 438 3.14 -2.30 -19.25
CA ILE A 438 3.60 -3.69 -19.05
C ILE A 438 4.15 -4.33 -20.33
N ARG A 439 3.68 -3.92 -21.51
CA ARG A 439 4.24 -4.40 -22.80
C ARG A 439 5.68 -3.93 -23.04
N ALA A 440 6.11 -2.86 -22.40
CA ALA A 440 7.47 -2.35 -22.47
C ALA A 440 8.42 -3.09 -21.53
N LEU A 441 7.90 -3.93 -20.63
CA LEU A 441 8.72 -4.72 -19.72
C LEU A 441 9.39 -5.89 -20.47
N PRO A 442 10.57 -6.33 -20.03
CA PRO A 442 11.20 -7.53 -20.58
C PRO A 442 10.24 -8.71 -20.46
N THR A 443 9.91 -9.34 -21.57
CA THR A 443 9.18 -10.61 -21.54
C THR A 443 10.11 -11.70 -21.02
N ALA A 444 9.56 -12.65 -20.26
CA ALA A 444 10.29 -13.87 -19.92
C ALA A 444 10.84 -14.50 -21.22
N PRO A 445 12.10 -14.97 -21.25
CA PRO A 445 12.64 -15.58 -22.43
C PRO A 445 11.75 -16.71 -22.90
N ASP A 446 11.43 -16.78 -24.21
CA ASP A 446 10.73 -17.88 -24.84
C ASP A 446 11.58 -19.15 -24.70
N GLY A 447 11.29 -19.96 -23.70
CA GLY A 447 11.94 -21.22 -23.42
C GLY A 447 11.20 -21.95 -22.30
N PRO A 448 11.39 -23.25 -22.13
CA PRO A 448 10.91 -23.90 -20.93
C PRO A 448 11.45 -23.10 -19.75
N SER A 449 10.54 -22.73 -18.82
CA SER A 449 10.93 -22.08 -17.56
C SER A 449 12.20 -22.74 -17.05
N PRO A 450 13.28 -22.01 -16.72
CA PRO A 450 14.46 -22.64 -16.19
C PRO A 450 13.96 -23.58 -15.10
N GLU A 451 14.27 -24.88 -15.23
CA GLU A 451 13.95 -25.85 -14.19
C GLU A 451 14.52 -25.24 -12.93
N LEU A 452 13.63 -24.74 -12.09
CA LEU A 452 13.99 -24.15 -10.82
C LEU A 452 14.55 -25.26 -9.94
N HIS A 453 15.85 -25.52 -10.09
CA HIS A 453 16.64 -26.41 -9.26
C HIS A 453 16.82 -25.89 -7.82
N HIS A 454 15.93 -24.99 -7.38
CA HIS A 454 15.91 -24.53 -6.01
C HIS A 454 14.57 -24.90 -5.37
N ASP A 455 14.46 -26.18 -5.03
CA ASP A 455 13.83 -26.53 -3.76
C ASP A 455 14.63 -25.79 -2.68
N THR A 456 14.25 -24.57 -2.36
CA THR A 456 14.73 -23.87 -1.18
C THR A 456 13.72 -24.08 -0.05
N PRO A 457 13.73 -25.24 0.56
CA PRO A 457 12.79 -25.59 1.62
C PRO A 457 13.09 -24.83 2.92
N TRP A 458 14.15 -24.02 2.96
CA TRP A 458 14.57 -23.32 4.17
C TRP A 458 13.62 -22.21 4.61
N ARG A 459 12.82 -21.61 3.72
CA ARG A 459 11.81 -20.59 4.05
C ARG A 459 10.66 -21.12 4.91
N TYR A 460 10.43 -22.43 4.91
CA TYR A 460 9.33 -23.09 5.63
C TYR A 460 9.80 -23.92 6.81
N ARG A 461 10.99 -23.61 7.30
CA ARG A 461 11.51 -24.27 8.49
C ARG A 461 10.81 -23.67 9.72
N GLU A 462 10.35 -24.54 10.60
CA GLU A 462 9.66 -24.17 11.85
C GLU A 462 10.62 -23.48 12.84
N SER A 463 11.91 -23.70 12.68
CA SER A 463 12.96 -23.20 13.55
C SER A 463 14.26 -22.92 12.79
N ALA A 464 15.11 -22.06 13.35
CA ALA A 464 16.44 -21.81 12.84
C ALA A 464 17.46 -21.95 13.99
N VAL A 465 18.58 -22.59 13.68
CA VAL A 465 19.73 -22.68 14.58
C VAL A 465 20.90 -21.99 13.94
N PHE A 466 21.36 -20.90 14.53
CA PHE A 466 22.59 -20.23 14.16
C PHE A 466 23.66 -20.47 15.19
N THR A 467 24.89 -20.72 14.74
CA THR A 467 26.07 -20.89 15.59
C THR A 467 27.26 -20.15 15.03
N ASP A 468 28.18 -19.74 15.92
CA ASP A 468 29.51 -19.33 15.48
C ASP A 468 30.41 -20.57 15.27
N ILE A 469 31.49 -20.41 14.50
CA ILE A 469 32.48 -21.46 14.26
C ILE A 469 33.42 -21.62 15.44
N ASP A 470 34.05 -20.50 15.86
CA ASP A 470 35.13 -20.51 16.83
C ASP A 470 34.58 -20.61 18.25
N LEU A 471 35.15 -21.53 19.07
CA LEU A 471 34.78 -21.78 20.47
C LEU A 471 33.34 -22.28 20.72
N ASN A 472 32.47 -22.24 19.72
CA ASN A 472 31.12 -22.77 19.79
C ASN A 472 31.01 -24.10 19.03
N LEU A 473 31.03 -24.05 17.70
CA LEU A 473 30.88 -25.24 16.85
C LEU A 473 32.08 -26.18 16.98
N LEU A 474 33.30 -25.63 17.07
CA LEU A 474 34.56 -26.38 17.07
C LEU A 474 35.17 -26.63 18.46
N GLY A 475 34.53 -26.21 19.51
CA GLY A 475 35.06 -26.35 20.88
C GLY A 475 35.03 -27.79 21.43
N ASN A 476 34.07 -28.60 21.00
CA ASN A 476 33.87 -29.96 21.50
C ASN A 476 33.53 -30.94 20.37
N ARG A 477 34.42 -31.91 20.09
CA ARG A 477 34.23 -32.89 19.03
C ARG A 477 32.99 -33.80 19.21
N SER A 478 32.70 -34.21 20.44
CA SER A 478 31.54 -35.04 20.76
C SER A 478 30.25 -34.25 20.58
N GLY A 479 30.21 -33.02 21.06
CA GLY A 479 29.07 -32.09 20.87
C GLY A 479 28.85 -31.76 19.41
N LEU A 480 29.92 -31.54 18.63
CA LEU A 480 29.80 -31.31 17.19
C LEU A 480 29.18 -32.53 16.48
N HIS A 481 29.61 -33.76 16.82
CA HIS A 481 29.04 -34.97 16.21
C HIS A 481 27.54 -35.12 16.54
N GLN A 482 27.17 -34.89 17.79
CA GLN A 482 25.77 -34.90 18.22
C GLN A 482 24.93 -33.85 17.52
N LEU A 483 25.44 -32.62 17.38
CA LEU A 483 24.76 -31.53 16.66
C LEU A 483 24.55 -31.91 15.18
N ILE A 484 25.57 -32.47 14.50
CA ILE A 484 25.45 -32.87 13.10
C ILE A 484 24.36 -33.95 12.94
N GLU A 485 24.32 -34.95 13.83
CA GLU A 485 23.29 -36.01 13.76
C GLU A 485 21.88 -35.44 14.07
N LEU A 486 21.78 -34.56 15.04
CA LEU A 486 20.52 -33.85 15.33
C LEU A 486 20.04 -33.04 14.14
N MET A 487 20.93 -32.26 13.53
CA MET A 487 20.61 -31.47 12.34
C MET A 487 20.20 -32.34 11.15
N LYS A 488 20.84 -33.47 10.90
CA LYS A 488 20.42 -34.42 9.86
C LYS A 488 19.00 -34.92 10.08
N THR A 489 18.65 -35.24 11.31
CA THR A 489 17.32 -35.75 11.68
C THR A 489 16.23 -34.67 11.51
N HIS A 490 16.55 -33.43 11.84
CA HIS A 490 15.60 -32.30 11.84
C HIS A 490 15.74 -31.37 10.62
N ARG A 491 16.57 -31.69 9.62
CA ARG A 491 16.92 -30.86 8.47
C ARG A 491 15.69 -30.33 7.70
N ARG A 492 14.59 -31.08 7.68
CA ARG A 492 13.36 -30.69 7.00
C ARG A 492 12.59 -29.58 7.73
N ARG A 493 12.80 -29.42 9.04
CA ARG A 493 12.06 -28.49 9.91
C ARG A 493 12.94 -27.37 10.48
N THR A 494 14.26 -27.54 10.43
CA THR A 494 15.20 -26.61 11.06
C THR A 494 16.20 -26.10 10.05
N LEU A 495 16.26 -24.77 9.89
CA LEU A 495 17.28 -24.07 9.13
C LEU A 495 18.60 -24.12 9.95
N PHE A 496 19.69 -24.44 9.27
CA PHE A 496 21.03 -24.39 9.86
C PHE A 496 21.81 -23.21 9.30
N GLY A 497 22.10 -22.23 10.15
CA GLY A 497 22.88 -21.06 9.84
C GLY A 497 24.20 -21.02 10.61
N ILE A 498 25.20 -20.40 10.00
CA ILE A 498 26.49 -20.09 10.64
C ILE A 498 26.75 -18.59 10.48
N ALA A 499 27.09 -17.94 11.59
CA ALA A 499 27.51 -16.54 11.62
C ALA A 499 28.92 -16.47 12.22
N THR A 500 29.87 -15.94 11.44
CA THR A 500 31.29 -15.94 11.88
C THR A 500 32.03 -14.66 11.47
N GLY A 501 33.03 -14.30 12.26
CA GLY A 501 33.98 -13.22 11.92
C GLY A 501 34.94 -13.56 10.78
N ARG A 502 35.02 -14.85 10.39
CA ARG A 502 35.88 -15.32 9.31
C ARG A 502 35.40 -14.85 7.95
N GLY A 503 36.33 -14.66 7.01
CA GLY A 503 35.97 -14.51 5.60
C GLY A 503 35.51 -15.85 4.99
N LEU A 504 34.80 -15.78 3.85
CA LEU A 504 34.14 -16.91 3.19
C LEU A 504 35.06 -18.12 3.00
N ASP A 505 36.21 -17.93 2.35
CA ASP A 505 37.17 -19.02 2.05
C ASP A 505 37.69 -19.70 3.32
N SER A 506 37.97 -18.91 4.35
CA SER A 506 38.41 -19.41 5.66
C SER A 506 37.30 -20.22 6.34
N ALA A 507 36.07 -19.73 6.30
CA ALA A 507 34.91 -20.44 6.89
C ALA A 507 34.67 -21.77 6.17
N ILE A 508 34.64 -21.79 4.84
CA ILE A 508 34.45 -23.00 4.04
C ILE A 508 35.57 -24.03 4.31
N SER A 509 36.83 -23.57 4.33
CA SER A 509 37.97 -24.44 4.58
C SER A 509 37.89 -25.14 5.93
N ILE A 510 37.49 -24.40 6.97
CA ILE A 510 37.39 -24.96 8.33
C ILE A 510 36.20 -25.92 8.44
N LEU A 511 35.04 -25.58 7.84
CA LEU A 511 33.87 -26.48 7.82
C LEU A 511 34.18 -27.80 7.13
N ARG A 512 34.88 -27.76 5.98
CA ARG A 512 35.34 -28.98 5.27
C ARG A 512 36.31 -29.81 6.11
N LYS A 513 37.27 -29.16 6.77
CA LYS A 513 38.23 -29.83 7.64
C LYS A 513 37.58 -30.64 8.77
N TYR A 514 36.50 -30.09 9.34
CA TYR A 514 35.77 -30.73 10.43
C TYR A 514 34.56 -31.54 9.97
N ARG A 515 34.35 -31.68 8.65
CA ARG A 515 33.21 -32.39 8.04
C ARG A 515 31.84 -31.83 8.49
N VAL A 516 31.77 -30.55 8.75
CA VAL A 516 30.50 -29.88 9.01
C VAL A 516 29.73 -29.71 7.69
N PRO A 517 28.46 -30.10 7.61
CA PRO A 517 27.64 -29.83 6.42
C PRO A 517 27.60 -28.33 6.12
N LEU A 518 27.54 -27.99 4.84
CA LEU A 518 27.32 -26.59 4.46
C LEU A 518 25.99 -26.09 5.04
N PRO A 519 25.98 -24.90 5.65
CA PRO A 519 24.78 -24.33 6.21
C PRO A 519 23.81 -23.84 5.10
N ASP A 520 22.54 -23.67 5.45
CA ASP A 520 21.54 -23.04 4.58
C ASP A 520 21.81 -21.53 4.43
N VAL A 521 22.36 -20.92 5.49
CA VAL A 521 22.77 -19.51 5.51
C VAL A 521 24.16 -19.41 6.15
N LEU A 522 25.09 -18.78 5.45
CA LEU A 522 26.45 -18.53 5.92
C LEU A 522 26.71 -17.01 5.97
N ILE A 523 26.76 -16.48 7.16
CA ILE A 523 27.07 -15.06 7.42
C ILE A 523 28.56 -14.97 7.76
N THR A 524 29.32 -14.22 6.97
CA THR A 524 30.79 -14.11 7.08
C THR A 524 31.24 -12.68 7.30
N SER A 525 32.53 -12.50 7.56
CA SER A 525 33.18 -11.21 7.67
C SER A 525 32.52 -10.27 8.69
N LEU A 526 32.05 -10.81 9.84
CA LEU A 526 31.32 -10.10 10.89
C LEU A 526 29.96 -9.53 10.42
N GLY A 527 29.24 -10.25 9.59
CA GLY A 527 27.92 -9.85 9.10
C GLY A 527 27.95 -8.99 7.84
N THR A 528 29.12 -8.74 7.27
CA THR A 528 29.21 -7.90 6.05
C THR A 528 29.00 -8.69 4.76
N GLN A 529 28.87 -10.02 4.84
CA GLN A 529 28.55 -10.88 3.69
C GLN A 529 27.59 -11.98 4.12
N ILE A 530 26.54 -12.19 3.36
CA ILE A 530 25.56 -13.23 3.57
C ILE A 530 25.55 -14.14 2.32
N HIS A 531 25.61 -15.45 2.52
CA HIS A 531 25.56 -16.43 1.45
C HIS A 531 24.50 -17.48 1.74
N TYR A 532 23.76 -17.88 0.70
CA TYR A 532 22.69 -18.87 0.78
C TYR A 532 23.13 -20.21 0.18
N GLY A 533 22.97 -21.28 0.95
CA GLY A 533 23.25 -22.63 0.50
C GLY A 533 22.20 -23.18 -0.48
N PRO A 534 22.50 -24.27 -1.21
CA PRO A 534 23.77 -25.05 -1.16
C PRO A 534 24.93 -24.43 -1.92
N ASP A 535 24.67 -23.50 -2.88
CA ASP A 535 25.67 -22.97 -3.81
C ASP A 535 26.42 -21.75 -3.26
N LEU A 536 26.11 -21.32 -2.03
CA LEU A 536 26.68 -20.16 -1.36
C LEU A 536 26.54 -18.88 -2.18
N ILE A 537 25.34 -18.67 -2.75
CA ILE A 537 25.01 -17.46 -3.50
C ILE A 537 25.05 -16.26 -2.57
N GLU A 538 25.83 -15.25 -2.94
CA GLU A 538 25.96 -14.01 -2.16
C GLU A 538 24.69 -13.17 -2.25
N ASP A 539 24.28 -12.57 -1.12
CA ASP A 539 23.16 -11.65 -1.04
C ASP A 539 23.61 -10.26 -1.55
N GLU A 540 23.33 -9.98 -2.81
CA GLU A 540 23.67 -8.70 -3.44
C GLU A 540 22.87 -7.53 -2.83
N TYR A 541 21.63 -7.76 -2.37
CA TYR A 541 20.82 -6.74 -1.72
C TYR A 541 21.39 -6.32 -0.37
N TRP A 542 21.93 -7.29 0.40
CA TRP A 542 22.63 -6.96 1.62
C TRP A 542 23.88 -6.11 1.34
N ASN A 543 24.62 -6.43 0.30
CA ASN A 543 25.78 -5.64 -0.13
C ASN A 543 25.39 -4.20 -0.52
N GLU A 544 24.32 -4.04 -1.30
CA GLU A 544 23.79 -2.72 -1.66
C GLU A 544 23.31 -1.93 -0.41
N HIS A 545 22.70 -2.63 0.55
CA HIS A 545 22.21 -2.03 1.79
C HIS A 545 23.35 -1.47 2.66
N ILE A 546 24.44 -2.23 2.83
CA ILE A 546 25.58 -1.81 3.67
C ILE A 546 26.56 -0.90 2.96
N ASP A 547 26.50 -0.78 1.61
CA ASP A 547 27.28 0.18 0.84
C ASP A 547 26.73 1.62 1.01
N PHE A 548 25.51 1.77 1.46
CA PHE A 548 24.90 3.08 1.69
C PHE A 548 25.72 3.90 2.69
N MET A 549 26.24 5.03 2.24
CA MET A 549 27.14 5.94 3.00
C MET A 549 28.45 5.30 3.50
N TRP A 550 28.80 4.08 3.05
CA TRP A 550 30.06 3.45 3.42
C TRP A 550 31.27 4.15 2.80
N GLN A 551 32.14 4.72 3.63
CA GLN A 551 33.30 5.51 3.20
C GLN A 551 34.63 4.91 3.68
N PRO A 552 35.06 3.75 3.18
CA PRO A 552 36.22 3.03 3.70
C PRO A 552 37.54 3.81 3.63
N ARG A 553 37.67 4.68 2.64
CA ARG A 553 38.87 5.55 2.50
C ARG A 553 38.90 6.63 3.59
N ALA A 554 37.76 7.20 3.93
CA ALA A 554 37.64 8.21 4.98
C ALA A 554 37.89 7.59 6.35
N VAL A 555 37.29 6.41 6.62
CA VAL A 555 37.53 5.64 7.86
C VAL A 555 39.00 5.32 8.03
N ARG A 556 39.69 4.77 7.01
CA ARG A 556 41.11 4.45 7.07
C ARG A 556 41.97 5.68 7.33
N ARG A 557 41.66 6.80 6.69
CA ARG A 557 42.38 8.07 6.86
C ARG A 557 42.22 8.59 8.29
N THR A 558 41.00 8.55 8.82
CA THR A 558 40.72 9.01 10.17
C THR A 558 41.41 8.15 11.22
N LEU A 559 41.38 6.81 11.07
CA LEU A 559 41.98 5.91 12.04
C LEU A 559 43.50 5.84 11.95
N ALA A 560 44.08 6.18 10.81
CA ALA A 560 45.55 6.28 10.64
C ALA A 560 46.20 7.42 11.46
N GLU A 561 45.40 8.35 11.99
CA GLU A 561 45.86 9.43 12.86
C GLU A 561 46.17 8.98 14.30
N PHE A 562 45.78 7.75 14.68
CA PHE A 562 45.92 7.23 16.02
C PHE A 562 47.00 6.18 16.15
N GLU A 563 47.91 6.38 17.11
CA GLU A 563 48.91 5.36 17.47
C GLU A 563 48.23 4.17 18.19
N GLY A 564 48.81 2.97 18.04
CA GLY A 564 48.25 1.74 18.63
C GLY A 564 47.15 1.07 17.78
N LEU A 565 46.88 1.56 16.58
CA LEU A 565 46.00 0.95 15.56
C LEU A 565 46.79 0.52 14.33
N ASP A 566 47.08 -0.77 14.18
CA ASP A 566 47.77 -1.33 13.03
C ASP A 566 46.78 -2.04 12.11
N LEU A 567 46.75 -1.66 10.82
CA LEU A 567 45.86 -2.28 9.85
C LEU A 567 46.17 -3.77 9.69
N GLN A 568 45.17 -4.63 9.87
CA GLN A 568 45.34 -6.07 9.69
C GLN A 568 45.68 -6.43 8.22
N PRO A 569 46.30 -7.59 7.97
CA PRO A 569 46.63 -8.08 6.62
C PRO A 569 45.42 -8.11 5.69
N ARG A 570 45.66 -8.01 4.39
CA ARG A 570 44.61 -7.93 3.34
C ARG A 570 43.59 -9.07 3.43
N GLN A 571 43.98 -10.27 3.83
CA GLN A 571 43.11 -11.42 3.99
C GLN A 571 42.03 -11.24 5.08
N ASN A 572 42.20 -10.30 5.99
CA ASN A 572 41.27 -9.97 7.07
C ASN A 572 40.41 -8.74 6.76
N GLN A 573 40.57 -8.16 5.57
CA GLN A 573 39.79 -7.05 5.06
C GLN A 573 38.72 -7.53 4.07
N SER A 574 37.62 -6.80 3.93
CA SER A 574 36.65 -7.01 2.84
C SER A 574 36.18 -5.66 2.29
N ALA A 575 35.31 -5.68 1.30
CA ALA A 575 34.73 -4.45 0.74
C ALA A 575 34.07 -3.58 1.82
N PHE A 576 33.37 -4.22 2.73
CA PHE A 576 32.57 -3.58 3.80
C PHE A 576 33.13 -3.79 5.22
N LYS A 577 34.41 -4.18 5.33
CA LYS A 577 35.06 -4.42 6.62
C LYS A 577 36.48 -3.89 6.62
N ILE A 578 36.81 -3.10 7.63
CA ILE A 578 38.18 -2.63 7.90
C ILE A 578 38.59 -3.12 9.27
N SER A 579 39.62 -3.96 9.34
CA SER A 579 40.11 -4.58 10.57
C SER A 579 41.47 -4.04 10.98
N TYR A 580 41.61 -3.71 12.26
CA TYR A 580 42.86 -3.25 12.88
C TYR A 580 43.25 -4.17 14.02
N PHE A 581 44.54 -4.29 14.26
CA PHE A 581 45.04 -4.66 15.57
C PHE A 581 44.92 -3.46 16.50
N TYR A 582 44.53 -3.68 17.74
CA TYR A 582 44.30 -2.65 18.72
C TYR A 582 45.19 -2.91 19.93
N ASP A 583 46.11 -1.99 20.24
CA ASP A 583 46.93 -2.02 21.44
C ASP A 583 46.29 -1.15 22.53
N PRO A 584 45.64 -1.74 23.55
CA PRO A 584 44.94 -0.97 24.58
C PRO A 584 45.86 -0.14 25.49
N ALA A 585 47.19 -0.34 25.43
CA ALA A 585 48.16 0.42 26.20
C ALA A 585 48.53 1.77 25.52
N ILE A 586 48.30 1.88 24.22
CA ILE A 586 48.74 3.03 23.42
C ILE A 586 47.52 3.71 22.74
N ALA A 587 46.60 2.91 22.20
CA ALA A 587 45.46 3.42 21.46
C ALA A 587 44.42 4.12 22.35
N PRO A 588 43.72 5.15 21.82
CA PRO A 588 42.55 5.73 22.51
C PRO A 588 41.47 4.70 22.79
N SER A 589 40.61 4.98 23.75
CA SER A 589 39.49 4.08 24.08
C SER A 589 38.56 3.88 22.85
N ILE A 590 37.88 2.74 22.81
CA ILE A 590 36.90 2.42 21.75
C ILE A 590 35.80 3.50 21.69
N ASP A 591 35.34 4.02 22.83
CA ASP A 591 34.33 5.09 22.86
C ASP A 591 34.85 6.39 22.26
N GLU A 592 36.11 6.70 22.44
CA GLU A 592 36.76 7.89 21.88
C GLU A 592 36.90 7.76 20.35
N LEU A 593 37.37 6.61 19.85
CA LEU A 593 37.45 6.29 18.43
C LEU A 593 36.08 6.34 17.77
N THR A 594 35.07 5.76 18.42
CA THR A 594 33.67 5.80 17.97
C THR A 594 33.13 7.22 17.92
N SER A 595 33.44 8.05 18.91
CA SER A 595 33.03 9.46 18.94
C SER A 595 33.66 10.27 17.80
N VAL A 596 34.92 10.00 17.47
CA VAL A 596 35.63 10.68 16.37
C VAL A 596 35.03 10.29 15.02
N LEU A 597 34.74 9.00 14.79
CA LEU A 597 34.08 8.54 13.55
C LEU A 597 32.70 9.15 13.42
N ARG A 598 31.86 9.09 14.46
CA ARG A 598 30.52 9.69 14.46
C ARG A 598 30.51 11.20 14.19
N LYS A 599 31.49 11.96 14.73
CA LYS A 599 31.62 13.40 14.44
C LYS A 599 31.95 13.70 12.99
N LYS A 600 32.55 12.75 12.27
CA LYS A 600 32.87 12.84 10.84
C LYS A 600 31.82 12.16 9.96
N GLU A 601 30.69 11.72 10.56
CA GLU A 601 29.61 10.98 9.86
C GLU A 601 30.10 9.69 9.16
N LEU A 602 31.02 8.96 9.85
CA LEU A 602 31.65 7.73 9.37
C LEU A 602 31.24 6.51 10.22
#